data_0e5d953e77ac5e3ce307aef847817d1b
#
_entry.id   0e5d953e77ac5e3ce307aef847817d1b
#
_cell.length_a   1.000
_cell.length_b   1.000
_cell.length_c   1.000
_cell.angle_alpha   90.00
_cell.angle_beta   90.00
_cell.angle_gamma   90.00
#
_symmetry.space_group_name_H-M   'P 1'
#
loop_
_entity.id
_entity.type
_entity.pdbx_description
1 polymer ?
#
loop_
_entity_poly.entity_id
_entity_poly.type
_entity_poly.pdbx_seq_one_letter_code
_entity_poly.pdbx_strand_id
1 'polypeptide(L)'
;GRVWNVGTIITAGNVKIQAFGAGKRMRGLRHGPHRPDLVLLDDLENDENVRSPEQRDKLENWLMRTVLSLGPADDSMDVIYIGTILHYDSVLARTLKKPQWHGRTFRAVEKMPDDLALWDIWERFYKTPSVGPEKARAFYEQHRQRMDAGAVVSWPDFRPLYTLMCKRAEDRAAFDSEQQNDPLVGDAAPFAEAMQFWSELPPGLIFFGACDPSLGKAGAGRDPSALLVGGLERESMRLYVVAADIKKRHPDRIIHDLIALQRQWHCVLWAVEAVQFQEFFAEVLVREAARQ
;
A
#
# COMPACT_ATOMS: atom_id res chain seq x y z
N GLY A 1 -6.10 -42.50 9.64
CA GLY A 1 -7.12 -41.49 9.43
C GLY A 1 -8.36 -42.09 8.81
N ARG A 2 -9.54 -41.62 9.16
CA ARG A 2 -10.81 -42.16 8.60
C ARG A 2 -11.11 -41.56 7.23
N VAL A 3 -10.65 -40.34 6.96
CA VAL A 3 -10.75 -39.69 5.66
C VAL A 3 -9.44 -38.92 5.43
N TRP A 4 -8.92 -39.04 4.21
CA TRP A 4 -7.72 -38.33 3.81
C TRP A 4 -7.83 -38.01 2.32
N ASN A 5 -8.22 -36.79 1.99
CA ASN A 5 -8.26 -36.28 0.61
C ASN A 5 -7.86 -34.82 0.57
N VAL A 6 -7.73 -34.26 -0.64
CA VAL A 6 -7.20 -32.89 -0.87
C VAL A 6 -8.00 -31.79 -0.14
N GLY A 7 -9.31 -31.99 0.05
CA GLY A 7 -10.18 -30.97 0.66
C GLY A 7 -10.62 -31.29 2.09
N THR A 8 -10.40 -32.52 2.59
CA THR A 8 -10.89 -32.92 3.90
C THR A 8 -10.03 -34.02 4.51
N ILE A 9 -9.64 -33.80 5.75
CA ILE A 9 -8.94 -34.78 6.59
C ILE A 9 -9.80 -35.04 7.83
N ILE A 10 -10.02 -36.32 8.18
CA ILE A 10 -10.57 -36.72 9.47
C ILE A 10 -9.55 -37.62 10.13
N THR A 11 -8.98 -37.17 11.23
CA THR A 11 -7.93 -37.88 11.99
C THR A 11 -8.49 -39.08 12.74
N ALA A 12 -7.62 -39.92 13.27
CA ALA A 12 -8.02 -41.04 14.15
C ALA A 12 -8.74 -40.55 15.42
N GLY A 13 -8.35 -39.36 15.92
CA GLY A 13 -8.96 -38.69 17.06
C GLY A 13 -10.25 -37.94 16.72
N ASN A 14 -10.84 -38.18 15.53
CA ASN A 14 -12.08 -37.56 15.05
C ASN A 14 -12.05 -36.05 14.89
N VAL A 15 -10.86 -35.46 14.70
CA VAL A 15 -10.70 -34.03 14.34
C VAL A 15 -10.87 -33.90 12.83
N LYS A 16 -11.75 -33.00 12.39
CA LYS A 16 -11.99 -32.69 10.98
C LYS A 16 -11.25 -31.41 10.59
N ILE A 17 -10.44 -31.48 9.54
CA ILE A 17 -9.73 -30.37 8.93
C ILE A 17 -10.23 -30.23 7.50
N GLN A 18 -10.62 -29.01 7.09
CA GLN A 18 -11.06 -28.73 5.72
C GLN A 18 -10.37 -27.49 5.17
N ALA A 19 -9.93 -27.57 3.91
CA ALA A 19 -9.33 -26.44 3.18
C ALA A 19 -10.34 -25.83 2.20
N PHE A 20 -10.35 -24.52 2.11
CA PHE A 20 -11.20 -23.75 1.21
C PHE A 20 -10.41 -22.60 0.58
N GLY A 21 -10.67 -22.30 -0.67
CA GLY A 21 -10.18 -21.06 -1.28
C GLY A 21 -10.95 -19.84 -0.76
N ALA A 22 -10.29 -18.69 -0.74
CA ALA A 22 -10.91 -17.43 -0.38
C ALA A 22 -12.16 -17.12 -1.24
N GLY A 23 -13.19 -16.52 -0.64
CA GLY A 23 -14.44 -16.19 -1.32
C GLY A 23 -15.42 -17.35 -1.50
N LYS A 24 -15.07 -18.57 -1.13
CA LYS A 24 -15.99 -19.72 -1.23
C LYS A 24 -17.12 -19.63 -0.21
N ARG A 25 -18.25 -20.28 -0.56
CA ARG A 25 -19.40 -20.43 0.36
C ARG A 25 -19.04 -21.46 1.43
N MET A 26 -19.03 -21.04 2.69
CA MET A 26 -18.63 -21.87 3.85
C MET A 26 -19.71 -21.93 4.94
N ARG A 27 -20.86 -21.27 4.74
CA ARG A 27 -21.93 -21.27 5.73
C ARG A 27 -22.47 -22.70 5.97
N GLY A 28 -22.69 -23.03 7.25
CA GLY A 28 -23.22 -24.31 7.64
C GLY A 28 -22.22 -25.45 7.79
N LEU A 29 -20.90 -25.13 7.79
CA LEU A 29 -19.87 -26.13 8.07
C LEU A 29 -20.08 -26.77 9.44
N ARG A 30 -19.98 -28.08 9.49
CA ARG A 30 -20.15 -28.89 10.70
C ARG A 30 -19.31 -30.17 10.65
N HIS A 31 -19.03 -30.70 11.84
CA HIS A 31 -18.59 -32.08 12.04
C HIS A 31 -19.43 -32.69 13.15
N GLY A 32 -20.42 -33.54 12.79
CA GLY A 32 -21.45 -33.94 13.72
C GLY A 32 -22.22 -32.72 14.28
N PRO A 33 -22.38 -32.59 15.60
CA PRO A 33 -23.05 -31.45 16.21
C PRO A 33 -22.19 -30.20 16.30
N HIS A 34 -20.86 -30.31 16.06
CA HIS A 34 -19.89 -29.23 16.30
C HIS A 34 -19.74 -28.32 15.10
N ARG A 35 -19.61 -27.02 15.35
CA ARG A 35 -19.17 -26.02 14.39
C ARG A 35 -17.64 -25.90 14.43
N PRO A 36 -17.02 -25.22 13.46
CA PRO A 36 -15.58 -24.91 13.53
C PRO A 36 -15.23 -24.21 14.83
N ASP A 37 -14.15 -24.65 15.45
CA ASP A 37 -13.55 -24.07 16.66
C ASP A 37 -12.24 -23.34 16.37
N LEU A 38 -11.64 -23.58 15.19
CA LEU A 38 -10.44 -22.89 14.72
C LEU A 38 -10.54 -22.59 13.22
N VAL A 39 -10.18 -21.38 12.84
CA VAL A 39 -9.99 -20.96 11.45
C VAL A 39 -8.56 -20.43 11.28
N LEU A 40 -7.84 -21.00 10.32
CA LEU A 40 -6.54 -20.49 9.88
C LEU A 40 -6.74 -19.80 8.52
N LEU A 41 -6.43 -18.52 8.46
CA LEU A 41 -6.42 -17.71 7.25
C LEU A 41 -4.96 -17.56 6.83
N ASP A 42 -4.63 -18.05 5.65
CA ASP A 42 -3.26 -18.10 5.15
C ASP A 42 -3.22 -17.41 3.78
N ASP A 43 -2.45 -16.34 3.67
CA ASP A 43 -2.22 -15.54 2.47
C ASP A 43 -3.51 -15.28 1.65
N LEU A 44 -4.52 -14.67 2.28
CA LEU A 44 -5.82 -14.40 1.62
C LEU A 44 -5.73 -13.41 0.47
N GLU A 45 -4.72 -12.57 0.45
CA GLU A 45 -4.48 -11.53 -0.53
C GLU A 45 -3.28 -11.88 -1.41
N ASN A 46 -3.33 -11.45 -2.66
CA ASN A 46 -2.24 -11.53 -3.62
C ASN A 46 -2.07 -10.18 -4.33
N ASP A 47 -0.99 -10.03 -5.11
CA ASP A 47 -0.66 -8.80 -5.82
C ASP A 47 -1.77 -8.30 -6.76
N GLU A 48 -2.55 -9.23 -7.33
CA GLU A 48 -3.61 -8.88 -8.26
C GLU A 48 -4.83 -8.32 -7.53
N ASN A 49 -5.32 -9.04 -6.51
CA ASN A 49 -6.55 -8.63 -5.82
C ASN A 49 -6.35 -7.50 -4.82
N VAL A 50 -5.13 -7.31 -4.31
CA VAL A 50 -4.83 -6.25 -3.35
C VAL A 50 -4.82 -4.86 -3.97
N ARG A 51 -4.65 -4.74 -5.29
CA ARG A 51 -4.62 -3.45 -6.01
C ARG A 51 -6.01 -2.83 -6.15
N SER A 52 -7.05 -3.64 -6.30
CA SER A 52 -8.43 -3.15 -6.48
C SER A 52 -9.13 -2.88 -5.14
N PRO A 53 -9.57 -1.64 -4.86
CA PRO A 53 -10.37 -1.32 -3.68
C PRO A 53 -11.62 -2.19 -3.55
N GLU A 54 -12.32 -2.45 -4.66
CA GLU A 54 -13.54 -3.27 -4.66
C GLU A 54 -13.24 -4.72 -4.27
N GLN A 55 -12.10 -5.25 -4.69
CA GLN A 55 -11.71 -6.61 -4.33
C GLN A 55 -11.31 -6.70 -2.86
N ARG A 56 -10.58 -5.72 -2.33
CA ARG A 56 -10.29 -5.63 -0.90
C ARG A 56 -11.57 -5.55 -0.06
N ASP A 57 -12.51 -4.68 -0.44
CA ASP A 57 -13.79 -4.53 0.26
C ASP A 57 -14.65 -5.81 0.18
N LYS A 58 -14.65 -6.49 -0.96
CA LYS A 58 -15.34 -7.78 -1.14
C LYS A 58 -14.73 -8.87 -0.25
N LEU A 59 -13.41 -8.94 -0.18
CA LEU A 59 -12.70 -9.91 0.66
C LEU A 59 -12.92 -9.62 2.15
N GLU A 60 -12.84 -8.36 2.57
CA GLU A 60 -13.15 -7.95 3.95
C GLU A 60 -14.59 -8.29 4.33
N ASN A 61 -15.55 -7.99 3.46
CA ASN A 61 -16.95 -8.36 3.68
C ASN A 61 -17.15 -9.87 3.81
N TRP A 62 -16.44 -10.67 2.99
CA TRP A 62 -16.48 -12.13 3.09
C TRP A 62 -15.87 -12.60 4.42
N LEU A 63 -14.73 -12.08 4.83
CA LEU A 63 -14.11 -12.36 6.12
C LEU A 63 -15.09 -12.06 7.27
N MET A 64 -15.63 -10.85 7.33
CA MET A 64 -16.49 -10.39 8.42
C MET A 64 -17.83 -11.14 8.47
N ARG A 65 -18.47 -11.37 7.32
CA ARG A 65 -19.84 -11.90 7.27
C ARG A 65 -19.93 -13.41 7.11
N THR A 66 -18.87 -14.04 6.60
CA THR A 66 -18.90 -15.48 6.33
C THR A 66 -17.95 -16.22 7.26
N VAL A 67 -16.68 -15.82 7.32
CA VAL A 67 -15.67 -16.54 8.09
C VAL A 67 -15.90 -16.38 9.58
N LEU A 68 -16.01 -15.14 10.08
CA LEU A 68 -16.20 -14.88 11.50
C LEU A 68 -17.56 -15.38 12.04
N SER A 69 -18.49 -15.76 11.17
CA SER A 69 -19.79 -16.34 11.55
C SER A 69 -19.81 -17.87 11.46
N LEU A 70 -18.66 -18.54 11.28
CA LEU A 70 -18.60 -20.02 11.18
C LEU A 70 -18.71 -20.70 12.54
N GLY A 71 -18.24 -20.03 13.57
CA GLY A 71 -18.16 -20.57 14.93
C GLY A 71 -19.49 -20.89 15.59
N PRO A 72 -19.44 -21.47 16.77
CA PRO A 72 -20.60 -21.69 17.63
C PRO A 72 -21.15 -20.35 18.18
N ALA A 73 -22.31 -20.39 18.80
CA ALA A 73 -23.02 -19.19 19.28
C ALA A 73 -22.41 -18.58 20.56
N ASP A 74 -21.49 -19.27 21.20
CA ASP A 74 -20.77 -18.83 22.40
C ASP A 74 -19.47 -18.07 22.08
N ASP A 75 -19.23 -17.76 20.81
CA ASP A 75 -18.03 -17.07 20.29
C ASP A 75 -16.70 -17.75 20.68
N SER A 76 -16.70 -19.06 20.92
CA SER A 76 -15.51 -19.83 21.32
C SER A 76 -14.57 -20.20 20.16
N MET A 77 -14.83 -19.71 18.96
CA MET A 77 -13.99 -19.99 17.79
C MET A 77 -12.76 -19.07 17.75
N ASP A 78 -11.59 -19.69 17.70
CA ASP A 78 -10.34 -18.97 17.45
C ASP A 78 -10.13 -18.71 15.95
N VAL A 79 -9.59 -17.52 15.62
CA VAL A 79 -9.22 -17.17 14.25
C VAL A 79 -7.77 -16.67 14.23
N ILE A 80 -6.94 -17.33 13.44
CA ILE A 80 -5.55 -16.94 13.21
C ILE A 80 -5.43 -16.47 11.77
N TYR A 81 -4.98 -15.23 11.57
CA TYR A 81 -4.75 -14.67 10.25
C TYR A 81 -3.26 -14.42 10.05
N ILE A 82 -2.67 -15.14 9.11
CA ILE A 82 -1.26 -15.07 8.72
C ILE A 82 -1.20 -14.58 7.28
N GLY A 83 -0.26 -13.70 6.98
CA GLY A 83 -0.05 -13.21 5.62
C GLY A 83 0.97 -12.08 5.56
N THR A 84 1.22 -11.60 4.36
CA THR A 84 2.10 -10.47 4.06
C THR A 84 1.26 -9.22 3.81
N ILE A 85 1.72 -8.07 4.30
CA ILE A 85 1.08 -6.77 4.04
C ILE A 85 1.53 -6.28 2.66
N LEU A 86 0.79 -6.66 1.61
CA LEU A 86 1.11 -6.31 0.23
C LEU A 86 0.67 -4.89 -0.16
N HIS A 87 -0.22 -4.27 0.63
CA HIS A 87 -0.74 -2.92 0.38
C HIS A 87 -1.11 -2.25 1.72
N TYR A 88 -0.89 -0.94 1.83
CA TYR A 88 -1.21 -0.18 3.06
C TYR A 88 -2.68 -0.25 3.49
N ASP A 89 -3.58 -0.52 2.54
CA ASP A 89 -5.02 -0.70 2.73
C ASP A 89 -5.47 -2.14 2.44
N SER A 90 -4.58 -3.14 2.60
CA SER A 90 -4.93 -4.56 2.51
C SER A 90 -5.88 -4.98 3.63
N VAL A 91 -6.62 -6.07 3.43
CA VAL A 91 -7.54 -6.60 4.46
C VAL A 91 -6.78 -6.96 5.72
N LEU A 92 -5.56 -7.52 5.59
CA LEU A 92 -4.68 -7.78 6.72
C LEU A 92 -4.29 -6.50 7.44
N ALA A 93 -3.87 -5.45 6.71
CA ALA A 93 -3.52 -4.15 7.30
C ALA A 93 -4.71 -3.47 8.00
N ARG A 94 -5.92 -3.56 7.41
CA ARG A 94 -7.17 -3.10 8.04
C ARG A 94 -7.48 -3.90 9.31
N THR A 95 -7.25 -5.22 9.29
CA THR A 95 -7.51 -6.12 10.43
C THR A 95 -6.59 -5.83 11.59
N LEU A 96 -5.30 -5.57 11.34
CA LEU A 96 -4.33 -5.18 12.36
C LEU A 96 -4.69 -3.89 13.12
N LYS A 97 -5.49 -3.01 12.51
CA LYS A 97 -5.96 -1.75 13.15
C LYS A 97 -7.21 -1.94 14.02
N LYS A 98 -7.85 -3.12 13.96
CA LYS A 98 -9.08 -3.40 14.72
C LYS A 98 -8.74 -3.84 16.14
N PRO A 99 -9.31 -3.22 17.19
CA PRO A 99 -8.95 -3.51 18.59
C PRO A 99 -9.30 -4.92 19.06
N GLN A 100 -10.16 -5.63 18.33
CA GLN A 100 -10.54 -7.02 18.64
C GLN A 100 -9.46 -8.04 18.22
N TRP A 101 -8.46 -7.62 17.44
CA TRP A 101 -7.41 -8.49 16.94
C TRP A 101 -6.09 -8.21 17.66
N HIS A 102 -5.45 -9.27 18.11
CA HIS A 102 -4.09 -9.21 18.63
C HIS A 102 -3.10 -9.40 17.49
N GLY A 103 -2.58 -8.29 16.96
CA GLY A 103 -1.68 -8.31 15.82
C GLY A 103 -0.21 -8.22 16.21
N ARG A 104 0.64 -8.91 15.44
CA ARG A 104 2.09 -8.78 15.51
C ARG A 104 2.67 -8.75 14.10
N THR A 105 3.48 -7.73 13.81
CA THR A 105 4.19 -7.61 12.54
C THR A 105 5.65 -8.02 12.75
N PHE A 106 6.15 -8.88 11.86
CA PHE A 106 7.54 -9.32 11.82
C PHE A 106 8.22 -8.66 10.62
N ARG A 107 9.41 -8.12 10.83
CA ARG A 107 10.26 -7.56 9.78
C ARG A 107 11.50 -8.41 9.64
N ALA A 108 11.98 -8.62 8.41
CA ALA A 108 13.23 -9.35 8.20
C ALA A 108 14.44 -8.58 8.76
N VAL A 109 14.41 -7.24 8.66
CA VAL A 109 15.38 -6.34 9.32
C VAL A 109 14.60 -5.51 10.34
N GLU A 110 14.74 -5.83 11.62
CA GLU A 110 14.07 -5.11 12.71
C GLU A 110 14.66 -3.72 12.95
N LYS A 111 16.00 -3.62 12.80
CA LYS A 111 16.73 -2.35 12.82
C LYS A 111 17.70 -2.30 11.65
N MET A 112 17.62 -1.26 10.86
CA MET A 112 18.55 -1.01 9.75
C MET A 112 19.94 -0.67 10.28
N PRO A 113 21.01 -0.89 9.47
CA PRO A 113 22.38 -0.46 9.82
C PRO A 113 22.46 1.02 10.13
N ASP A 114 23.34 1.39 11.04
CA ASP A 114 23.55 2.78 11.45
C ASP A 114 24.16 3.63 10.32
N ASP A 115 25.01 3.03 9.46
CA ASP A 115 25.68 3.71 8.34
C ASP A 115 25.08 3.29 6.98
N LEU A 116 23.90 3.80 6.67
CA LEU A 116 23.26 3.55 5.37
C LEU A 116 24.03 4.18 4.20
N ALA A 117 24.83 5.24 4.43
CA ALA A 117 25.60 5.86 3.37
C ALA A 117 26.64 4.91 2.75
N LEU A 118 27.22 4.01 3.52
CA LEU A 118 28.11 2.97 2.98
C LEU A 118 27.33 1.92 2.16
N TRP A 119 26.09 1.62 2.56
CA TRP A 119 25.22 0.75 1.79
C TRP A 119 24.77 1.41 0.48
N ASP A 120 24.57 2.72 0.45
CA ASP A 120 24.25 3.46 -0.79
C ASP A 120 25.45 3.46 -1.78
N ILE A 121 26.69 3.54 -1.26
CA ILE A 121 27.90 3.38 -2.09
C ILE A 121 28.00 1.96 -2.63
N TRP A 122 27.77 0.96 -1.79
CA TRP A 122 27.77 -0.44 -2.16
C TRP A 122 26.70 -0.75 -3.21
N GLU A 123 25.48 -0.22 -3.05
CA GLU A 123 24.38 -0.41 -3.99
C GLU A 123 24.70 0.16 -5.37
N ARG A 124 25.38 1.31 -5.45
CA ARG A 124 25.89 1.85 -6.72
C ARG A 124 26.85 0.89 -7.39
N PHE A 125 27.79 0.28 -6.65
CA PHE A 125 28.69 -0.73 -7.22
C PHE A 125 27.90 -1.97 -7.69
N TYR A 126 26.97 -2.44 -6.88
CA TYR A 126 26.16 -3.62 -7.18
C TYR A 126 25.34 -3.46 -8.46
N LYS A 127 24.74 -2.28 -8.67
CA LYS A 127 23.92 -1.96 -9.84
C LYS A 127 24.70 -1.51 -11.10
N THR A 128 25.98 -1.22 -10.97
CA THR A 128 26.78 -0.71 -12.11
C THR A 128 27.36 -1.89 -12.93
N PRO A 129 26.95 -2.11 -14.19
CA PRO A 129 27.38 -3.28 -14.96
C PRO A 129 28.91 -3.44 -15.12
N SER A 130 29.66 -2.34 -15.21
CA SER A 130 31.12 -2.33 -15.33
C SER A 130 31.85 -2.62 -14.00
N VAL A 131 31.18 -2.55 -12.87
CA VAL A 131 31.70 -2.82 -11.53
C VAL A 131 31.28 -4.21 -11.08
N GLY A 132 29.98 -4.43 -11.02
CA GLY A 132 29.34 -5.71 -10.79
C GLY A 132 29.30 -6.19 -9.34
N PRO A 133 28.55 -7.27 -9.10
CA PRO A 133 28.34 -7.83 -7.76
C PRO A 133 29.62 -8.29 -7.04
N GLU A 134 30.64 -8.73 -7.78
CA GLU A 134 31.90 -9.20 -7.20
C GLU A 134 32.67 -8.07 -6.51
N LYS A 135 32.79 -6.91 -7.16
CA LYS A 135 33.45 -5.74 -6.56
C LYS A 135 32.61 -5.17 -5.42
N ALA A 136 31.29 -5.17 -5.54
CA ALA A 136 30.39 -4.81 -4.46
C ALA A 136 30.57 -5.74 -3.26
N ARG A 137 30.74 -7.05 -3.48
CA ARG A 137 31.03 -8.03 -2.42
C ARG A 137 32.37 -7.74 -1.75
N ALA A 138 33.43 -7.49 -2.53
CA ALA A 138 34.74 -7.15 -1.98
C ALA A 138 34.70 -5.85 -1.14
N PHE A 139 33.96 -4.83 -1.60
CA PHE A 139 33.74 -3.61 -0.83
C PHE A 139 33.02 -3.89 0.49
N TYR A 140 31.97 -4.72 0.48
CA TYR A 140 31.27 -5.12 1.70
C TYR A 140 32.22 -5.84 2.67
N GLU A 141 32.99 -6.84 2.21
CA GLU A 141 33.91 -7.59 3.07
C GLU A 141 34.97 -6.67 3.72
N GLN A 142 35.45 -5.67 2.97
CA GLN A 142 36.41 -4.69 3.48
C GLN A 142 35.79 -3.79 4.56
N HIS A 143 34.52 -3.47 4.46
CA HIS A 143 33.82 -2.51 5.35
C HIS A 143 32.78 -3.19 6.26
N ARG A 144 32.72 -4.51 6.29
CA ARG A 144 31.65 -5.31 6.90
C ARG A 144 31.31 -4.88 8.32
N GLN A 145 32.31 -4.73 9.19
CA GLN A 145 32.08 -4.37 10.58
C GLN A 145 31.31 -3.05 10.72
N ARG A 146 31.63 -2.09 9.88
CA ARG A 146 30.98 -0.79 9.87
C ARG A 146 29.62 -0.83 9.18
N MET A 147 29.51 -1.60 8.10
CA MET A 147 28.26 -1.75 7.35
C MET A 147 27.20 -2.53 8.10
N ASP A 148 27.59 -3.52 8.92
CA ASP A 148 26.67 -4.32 9.72
C ASP A 148 26.34 -3.66 11.07
N ALA A 149 27.08 -2.63 11.49
CA ALA A 149 26.94 -2.01 12.79
C ALA A 149 25.49 -1.50 13.02
N GLY A 150 24.94 -1.85 14.18
CA GLY A 150 23.62 -1.46 14.62
C GLY A 150 22.45 -2.21 13.97
N ALA A 151 22.69 -3.03 12.95
CA ALA A 151 21.64 -3.82 12.32
C ALA A 151 21.11 -4.94 13.24
N VAL A 152 19.81 -5.16 13.21
CA VAL A 152 19.15 -6.30 13.87
C VAL A 152 18.33 -7.04 12.83
N VAL A 153 18.66 -8.28 12.57
CA VAL A 153 17.98 -9.17 11.62
C VAL A 153 17.20 -10.23 12.40
N SER A 154 15.95 -10.45 12.05
CA SER A 154 15.06 -11.39 12.76
C SER A 154 15.54 -12.84 12.72
N TRP A 155 16.14 -13.25 11.60
CA TRP A 155 16.64 -14.61 11.41
C TRP A 155 17.96 -14.64 10.66
N PRO A 156 19.08 -14.21 11.31
CA PRO A 156 20.36 -14.00 10.64
C PRO A 156 21.01 -15.29 10.10
N ASP A 157 20.78 -16.44 10.74
CA ASP A 157 21.33 -17.74 10.29
C ASP A 157 20.69 -18.20 8.97
N PHE A 158 19.45 -17.84 8.72
CA PHE A 158 18.73 -18.21 7.50
C PHE A 158 18.81 -17.14 6.43
N ARG A 159 18.70 -15.87 6.82
CA ARG A 159 18.75 -14.69 5.92
C ARG A 159 19.73 -13.65 6.48
N PRO A 160 21.04 -13.76 6.20
CA PRO A 160 22.04 -12.78 6.64
C PRO A 160 21.73 -11.39 6.10
N LEU A 161 22.14 -10.33 6.82
CA LEU A 161 21.95 -8.94 6.44
C LEU A 161 22.37 -8.66 4.99
N TYR A 162 23.53 -9.15 4.56
CA TYR A 162 24.01 -8.96 3.20
C TYR A 162 23.01 -9.44 2.14
N THR A 163 22.44 -10.63 2.34
CA THR A 163 21.44 -11.20 1.43
C THR A 163 20.18 -10.36 1.39
N LEU A 164 19.75 -9.83 2.53
CA LEU A 164 18.58 -8.94 2.62
C LEU A 164 18.85 -7.61 1.93
N MET A 165 20.06 -7.05 2.07
CA MET A 165 20.44 -5.81 1.39
C MET A 165 20.62 -5.99 -0.12
N CYS A 166 21.02 -7.18 -0.61
CA CYS A 166 20.98 -7.49 -2.04
C CYS A 166 19.55 -7.46 -2.58
N LYS A 167 18.60 -8.12 -1.88
CA LYS A 167 17.16 -8.06 -2.27
C LYS A 167 16.62 -6.64 -2.28
N ARG A 168 16.98 -5.85 -1.27
CA ARG A 168 16.62 -4.43 -1.20
C ARG A 168 17.18 -3.63 -2.39
N ALA A 169 18.41 -3.91 -2.81
CA ALA A 169 19.02 -3.28 -3.95
C ALA A 169 18.40 -3.72 -5.29
N GLU A 170 17.98 -4.98 -5.41
CA GLU A 170 17.33 -5.51 -6.61
C GLU A 170 15.95 -4.89 -6.84
N ASP A 171 15.10 -4.94 -5.81
CA ASP A 171 13.76 -4.35 -5.82
C ASP A 171 13.39 -3.86 -4.43
N ARG A 172 13.46 -2.55 -4.25
CA ARG A 172 13.17 -1.91 -2.97
C ARG A 172 11.70 -2.02 -2.58
N ALA A 173 10.79 -1.88 -3.55
CA ALA A 173 9.37 -1.95 -3.30
C ALA A 173 8.94 -3.36 -2.84
N ALA A 174 9.41 -4.39 -3.55
CA ALA A 174 9.19 -5.78 -3.15
C ALA A 174 9.84 -6.08 -1.78
N PHE A 175 11.05 -5.57 -1.52
CA PHE A 175 11.69 -5.74 -0.21
C PHE A 175 10.86 -5.11 0.91
N ASP A 176 10.38 -3.88 0.73
CA ASP A 176 9.63 -3.16 1.75
C ASP A 176 8.28 -3.84 2.04
N SER A 177 7.57 -4.34 1.01
CA SER A 177 6.31 -5.06 1.20
C SER A 177 6.53 -6.47 1.77
N GLU A 178 7.33 -7.31 1.09
CA GLU A 178 7.43 -8.73 1.41
C GLU A 178 8.37 -9.06 2.57
N GLN A 179 9.45 -8.27 2.75
CA GLN A 179 10.44 -8.54 3.79
C GLN A 179 10.25 -7.65 5.02
N GLN A 180 9.67 -6.46 4.85
CA GLN A 180 9.49 -5.51 5.94
C GLN A 180 8.04 -5.36 6.39
N ASN A 181 7.07 -5.92 5.65
CA ASN A 181 5.64 -5.71 5.87
C ASN A 181 5.28 -4.21 5.94
N ASP A 182 5.95 -3.40 5.12
CA ASP A 182 5.81 -1.93 5.06
C ASP A 182 5.67 -1.45 3.59
N PRO A 183 4.53 -1.73 2.95
CA PRO A 183 4.30 -1.39 1.54
C PRO A 183 4.16 0.11 1.27
N LEU A 184 4.21 0.98 2.31
CA LEU A 184 4.07 2.43 2.14
C LEU A 184 5.24 3.06 1.35
N VAL A 185 6.39 2.38 1.32
CA VAL A 185 7.61 2.85 0.62
C VAL A 185 7.68 2.34 -0.82
N GLY A 186 6.79 1.40 -1.21
CA GLY A 186 6.77 0.77 -2.53
C GLY A 186 6.03 1.56 -3.62
N ASP A 187 5.57 0.87 -4.65
CA ASP A 187 4.90 1.38 -5.86
C ASP A 187 3.76 2.41 -5.62
N ALA A 188 3.17 2.43 -4.43
CA ALA A 188 2.12 3.39 -4.06
C ALA A 188 2.64 4.81 -3.77
N ALA A 189 3.95 5.01 -3.72
CA ALA A 189 4.55 6.31 -3.46
C ALA A 189 5.74 6.58 -4.41
N PRO A 190 5.51 6.69 -5.74
CA PRO A 190 6.56 6.87 -6.73
C PRO A 190 7.41 8.15 -6.50
N PHE A 191 6.92 9.07 -5.69
CA PHE A 191 7.61 10.31 -5.35
C PHE A 191 8.19 10.33 -3.93
N ALA A 192 8.05 9.25 -3.12
CA ALA A 192 8.44 9.27 -1.71
C ALA A 192 9.91 9.64 -1.49
N GLU A 193 10.81 9.15 -2.34
CA GLU A 193 12.24 9.47 -2.27
C GLU A 193 12.59 10.88 -2.80
N ALA A 194 11.76 11.42 -3.68
CA ALA A 194 11.94 12.75 -4.24
C ALA A 194 11.21 13.84 -3.44
N MET A 195 10.31 13.46 -2.53
CA MET A 195 9.58 14.43 -1.70
C MET A 195 10.50 15.06 -0.65
N GLN A 196 10.49 16.39 -0.65
CA GLN A 196 11.13 17.22 0.36
C GLN A 196 10.12 18.21 0.92
N PHE A 197 10.24 18.53 2.19
CA PHE A 197 9.40 19.56 2.80
C PHE A 197 10.04 20.92 2.65
N TRP A 198 9.24 21.94 2.36
CA TRP A 198 9.66 23.33 2.26
C TRP A 198 9.03 24.16 3.39
N SER A 199 9.73 25.16 3.87
CA SER A 199 9.25 26.12 4.87
C SER A 199 9.00 27.49 4.27
N GLU A 200 9.72 27.83 3.19
CA GLU A 200 9.60 29.09 2.47
C GLU A 200 9.56 28.83 0.97
N LEU A 201 8.73 29.58 0.25
CA LEU A 201 8.65 29.49 -1.20
C LEU A 201 9.67 30.43 -1.83
N PRO A 202 10.47 29.97 -2.80
CA PRO A 202 11.36 30.85 -3.53
C PRO A 202 10.55 31.86 -4.37
N PRO A 203 11.10 33.05 -4.63
CA PRO A 203 10.44 34.01 -5.50
C PRO A 203 10.45 33.55 -6.96
N GLY A 204 9.50 34.06 -7.76
CA GLY A 204 9.50 33.85 -9.21
C GLY A 204 8.97 32.47 -9.66
N LEU A 205 8.24 31.76 -8.81
CA LEU A 205 7.58 30.51 -9.17
C LEU A 205 6.50 30.75 -10.24
N ILE A 206 6.38 29.79 -11.18
CA ILE A 206 5.28 29.74 -12.13
C ILE A 206 4.30 28.68 -11.67
N PHE A 207 3.05 29.08 -11.41
CA PHE A 207 2.05 28.19 -10.87
C PHE A 207 1.24 27.49 -11.98
N PHE A 208 1.00 26.20 -11.76
CA PHE A 208 0.19 25.32 -12.59
C PHE A 208 -0.83 24.61 -11.69
N GLY A 209 -2.04 24.45 -12.21
CA GLY A 209 -3.08 23.70 -11.53
C GLY A 209 -3.37 22.37 -12.20
N ALA A 210 -3.82 21.40 -11.44
CA ALA A 210 -4.35 20.13 -11.92
C ALA A 210 -5.68 19.82 -11.22
N CYS A 211 -6.64 19.27 -11.97
CA CYS A 211 -7.92 18.84 -11.45
C CYS A 211 -8.26 17.46 -11.97
N ASP A 212 -8.47 16.53 -11.04
CA ASP A 212 -9.08 15.23 -11.28
C ASP A 212 -10.51 15.29 -10.70
N PRO A 213 -11.55 15.53 -11.54
CA PRO A 213 -12.92 15.67 -11.10
C PRO A 213 -13.58 14.30 -10.99
N SER A 214 -13.80 13.79 -9.79
CA SER A 214 -14.67 12.63 -9.59
C SER A 214 -16.11 13.01 -9.77
N LEU A 215 -16.69 12.68 -10.95
CA LEU A 215 -18.09 12.92 -11.30
C LEU A 215 -19.00 11.70 -11.02
N GLY A 216 -18.54 10.69 -10.29
CA GLY A 216 -19.23 9.44 -10.02
C GLY A 216 -20.65 9.60 -9.47
N LYS A 217 -21.55 8.64 -9.77
CA LYS A 217 -22.93 8.60 -9.28
C LYS A 217 -22.98 8.69 -7.75
N ALA A 218 -23.99 9.37 -7.22
CA ALA A 218 -24.21 9.48 -5.78
C ALA A 218 -24.30 8.10 -5.12
N GLY A 219 -23.38 7.79 -4.18
CA GLY A 219 -23.34 6.52 -3.46
C GLY A 219 -22.11 6.42 -2.55
N ALA A 220 -22.08 5.41 -1.70
CA ALA A 220 -21.00 5.18 -0.71
C ALA A 220 -19.62 4.86 -1.32
N GLY A 221 -19.56 4.51 -2.62
CA GLY A 221 -18.32 4.15 -3.36
C GLY A 221 -17.79 5.28 -4.26
N ARG A 222 -18.12 6.55 -4.01
CA ARG A 222 -17.64 7.67 -4.83
C ARG A 222 -16.17 7.97 -4.54
N ASP A 223 -15.33 8.04 -5.58
CA ASP A 223 -13.96 8.49 -5.46
C ASP A 223 -13.88 9.98 -5.10
N PRO A 224 -12.87 10.42 -4.33
CA PRO A 224 -12.65 11.83 -4.08
C PRO A 224 -12.19 12.54 -5.36
N SER A 225 -12.58 13.80 -5.52
CA SER A 225 -11.97 14.70 -6.52
C SER A 225 -10.68 15.29 -5.94
N ALA A 226 -9.68 15.52 -6.79
CA ALA A 226 -8.42 16.14 -6.41
C ALA A 226 -8.21 17.46 -7.12
N LEU A 227 -7.82 18.51 -6.36
CA LEU A 227 -7.35 19.79 -6.87
C LEU A 227 -5.93 20.00 -6.37
N LEU A 228 -4.99 20.21 -7.27
CA LEU A 228 -3.58 20.45 -6.97
C LEU A 228 -3.13 21.79 -7.55
N VAL A 229 -2.26 22.49 -6.81
CA VAL A 229 -1.50 23.62 -7.37
C VAL A 229 -0.03 23.41 -7.05
N GLY A 230 0.82 23.52 -8.08
CA GLY A 230 2.26 23.44 -8.00
C GLY A 230 2.95 24.67 -8.57
N GLY A 231 3.95 25.20 -7.86
CA GLY A 231 4.83 26.24 -8.32
C GLY A 231 6.14 25.64 -8.86
N LEU A 232 6.46 25.91 -10.12
CA LEU A 232 7.69 25.43 -10.76
C LEU A 232 8.79 26.49 -10.65
N GLU A 233 9.94 26.11 -10.10
CA GLU A 233 11.16 26.88 -10.13
C GLU A 233 11.94 26.54 -11.41
N ARG A 234 12.07 27.49 -12.33
CA ARG A 234 12.64 27.24 -13.67
C ARG A 234 14.10 26.79 -13.66
N GLU A 235 14.90 27.33 -12.76
CA GLU A 235 16.33 27.07 -12.74
C GLU A 235 16.65 25.66 -12.24
N SER A 236 16.02 25.24 -11.16
CA SER A 236 16.24 23.93 -10.53
C SER A 236 15.29 22.85 -11.04
N MET A 237 14.25 23.21 -11.78
CA MET A 237 13.14 22.33 -12.19
C MET A 237 12.42 21.67 -11.00
N ARG A 238 12.49 22.29 -9.84
CA ARG A 238 11.77 21.82 -8.65
C ARG A 238 10.31 22.24 -8.69
N LEU A 239 9.43 21.31 -8.31
CA LEU A 239 7.99 21.55 -8.18
C LEU A 239 7.63 21.69 -6.70
N TYR A 240 7.09 22.83 -6.31
CA TYR A 240 6.61 23.13 -4.97
C TYR A 240 5.09 22.94 -4.92
N VAL A 241 4.61 21.90 -4.26
CA VAL A 241 3.17 21.69 -4.08
C VAL A 241 2.68 22.70 -3.02
N VAL A 242 1.83 23.63 -3.43
CA VAL A 242 1.32 24.72 -2.57
C VAL A 242 -0.14 24.52 -2.17
N ALA A 243 -0.88 23.70 -2.90
CA ALA A 243 -2.22 23.24 -2.53
C ALA A 243 -2.45 21.82 -2.98
N ALA A 244 -3.02 20.99 -2.10
CA ALA A 244 -3.48 19.63 -2.39
C ALA A 244 -4.81 19.43 -1.66
N ASP A 245 -5.93 19.56 -2.37
CA ASP A 245 -7.27 19.45 -1.80
C ASP A 245 -7.99 18.23 -2.38
N ILE A 246 -7.96 17.12 -1.62
CA ILE A 246 -8.49 15.81 -2.02
C ILE A 246 -9.68 15.50 -1.12
N LYS A 247 -10.91 15.56 -1.65
CA LYS A 247 -12.12 15.27 -0.89
C LYS A 247 -13.30 14.93 -1.78
N LYS A 248 -14.29 14.26 -1.20
CA LYS A 248 -15.58 14.00 -1.86
C LYS A 248 -16.40 15.28 -1.89
N ARG A 249 -16.78 15.73 -3.10
CA ARG A 249 -17.58 16.95 -3.28
C ARG A 249 -18.49 16.85 -4.51
N HIS A 250 -19.55 17.70 -4.53
CA HIS A 250 -20.42 17.83 -5.70
C HIS A 250 -19.67 18.54 -6.85
N PRO A 251 -19.97 18.24 -8.14
CA PRO A 251 -19.31 18.87 -9.30
C PRO A 251 -19.28 20.40 -9.25
N ASP A 252 -20.37 21.05 -8.89
CA ASP A 252 -20.44 22.51 -8.76
C ASP A 252 -19.42 23.04 -7.74
N ARG A 253 -19.20 22.28 -6.67
CA ARG A 253 -18.22 22.65 -5.64
C ARG A 253 -16.79 22.51 -6.14
N ILE A 254 -16.52 21.54 -7.04
CA ILE A 254 -15.20 21.39 -7.68
C ILE A 254 -14.86 22.66 -8.48
N ILE A 255 -15.82 23.14 -9.28
CA ILE A 255 -15.67 24.36 -10.10
C ILE A 255 -15.40 25.57 -9.21
N HIS A 256 -16.19 25.75 -8.17
CA HIS A 256 -16.02 26.86 -7.22
C HIS A 256 -14.65 26.84 -6.53
N ASP A 257 -14.22 25.67 -6.04
CA ASP A 257 -12.95 25.51 -5.35
C ASP A 257 -11.76 25.71 -6.31
N LEU A 258 -11.88 25.25 -7.58
CA LEU A 258 -10.88 25.50 -8.63
C LEU A 258 -10.73 27.01 -8.93
N ILE A 259 -11.84 27.74 -9.08
CA ILE A 259 -11.82 29.17 -9.32
C ILE A 259 -11.20 29.91 -8.11
N ALA A 260 -11.48 29.47 -6.88
CA ALA A 260 -10.87 30.04 -5.68
C ALA A 260 -9.35 29.86 -5.69
N LEU A 261 -8.85 28.66 -6.04
CA LEU A 261 -7.42 28.39 -6.19
C LEU A 261 -6.77 29.21 -7.33
N GLN A 262 -7.48 29.38 -8.47
CA GLN A 262 -7.02 30.23 -9.57
C GLN A 262 -6.83 31.69 -9.12
N ARG A 263 -7.78 32.22 -8.35
CA ARG A 263 -7.66 33.58 -7.81
C ARG A 263 -6.53 33.76 -6.82
N GLN A 264 -6.28 32.72 -6.04
CA GLN A 264 -5.22 32.73 -5.02
C GLN A 264 -3.82 32.61 -5.62
N TRP A 265 -3.64 31.72 -6.60
CA TRP A 265 -2.32 31.32 -7.10
C TRP A 265 -2.00 31.81 -8.51
N HIS A 266 -2.98 32.35 -9.24
CA HIS A 266 -2.82 32.88 -10.61
C HIS A 266 -2.11 31.87 -11.54
N CYS A 267 -2.59 30.60 -11.54
CA CYS A 267 -2.03 29.54 -12.38
C CYS A 267 -2.06 29.92 -13.86
N VAL A 268 -0.96 29.72 -14.56
CA VAL A 268 -0.87 29.98 -16.02
C VAL A 268 -1.61 28.96 -16.86
N LEU A 269 -1.80 27.75 -16.29
CA LEU A 269 -2.50 26.64 -16.92
C LEU A 269 -3.15 25.75 -15.87
N TRP A 270 -4.32 25.21 -16.20
CA TRP A 270 -4.96 24.11 -15.50
C TRP A 270 -5.05 22.89 -16.41
N ALA A 271 -4.50 21.76 -15.96
CA ALA A 271 -4.75 20.44 -16.54
C ALA A 271 -6.00 19.85 -15.87
N VAL A 272 -7.01 19.51 -16.65
CA VAL A 272 -8.23 18.87 -16.16
C VAL A 272 -8.38 17.52 -16.82
N GLU A 273 -8.51 16.46 -16.04
CA GLU A 273 -8.72 15.12 -16.59
C GLU A 273 -10.08 15.05 -17.29
N ALA A 274 -10.07 14.70 -18.58
CA ALA A 274 -11.26 14.67 -19.43
C ALA A 274 -11.56 13.24 -19.90
N VAL A 275 -12.44 12.52 -19.19
CA VAL A 275 -13.02 11.26 -19.64
C VAL A 275 -14.50 11.51 -19.98
N GLN A 276 -15.07 10.83 -20.93
CA GLN A 276 -16.35 10.97 -21.66
C GLN A 276 -17.51 11.83 -21.08
N PHE A 277 -17.54 12.15 -19.79
CA PHE A 277 -18.57 12.98 -19.14
C PHE A 277 -18.09 14.42 -18.82
N GLN A 278 -16.85 14.73 -19.11
CA GLN A 278 -16.14 15.92 -18.63
C GLN A 278 -16.08 17.04 -19.68
N GLU A 279 -16.49 16.80 -20.92
CA GLU A 279 -16.70 17.89 -21.90
C GLU A 279 -17.70 18.92 -21.36
N PHE A 280 -18.80 18.44 -20.76
CA PHE A 280 -19.78 19.31 -20.09
C PHE A 280 -19.16 20.07 -18.90
N PHE A 281 -18.27 19.45 -18.13
CA PHE A 281 -17.58 20.11 -17.02
C PHE A 281 -16.67 21.24 -17.51
N ALA A 282 -15.93 21.03 -18.58
CA ALA A 282 -15.07 22.06 -19.20
C ALA A 282 -15.89 23.26 -19.71
N GLU A 283 -17.03 23.01 -20.38
CA GLU A 283 -17.96 24.08 -20.84
C GLU A 283 -18.51 24.88 -19.67
N VAL A 284 -18.97 24.23 -18.61
CA VAL A 284 -19.47 24.90 -17.40
C VAL A 284 -18.39 25.71 -16.72
N LEU A 285 -17.17 25.17 -16.62
CA LEU A 285 -16.01 25.85 -16.03
C LEU A 285 -15.67 27.13 -16.80
N VAL A 286 -15.58 27.07 -18.14
CA VAL A 286 -15.32 28.23 -19.00
C VAL A 286 -16.42 29.28 -18.83
N ARG A 287 -17.69 28.87 -18.81
CA ARG A 287 -18.83 29.75 -18.63
C ARG A 287 -18.83 30.45 -17.27
N GLU A 288 -18.54 29.72 -16.19
CA GLU A 288 -18.50 30.30 -14.85
C GLU A 288 -17.27 31.20 -14.66
N ALA A 289 -16.11 30.85 -15.23
CA ALA A 289 -14.93 31.69 -15.24
C ALA A 289 -15.13 33.02 -15.98
N ALA A 290 -15.94 33.00 -17.06
CA ALA A 290 -16.30 34.22 -17.84
C ALA A 290 -17.34 35.12 -17.13
N ARG A 291 -18.07 34.62 -16.14
CA ARG A 291 -19.05 35.36 -15.34
C ARG A 291 -18.46 36.09 -14.13
N GLN A 292 -17.22 35.78 -13.77
CA GLN A 292 -16.52 36.31 -12.61
C GLN A 292 -15.36 37.21 -12.99
#